data_1a376738bc3058a13d940c67c4996d7f
#
_entry.id   1a376738bc3058a13d940c67c4996d7f
#
_cell.length_a   1.000
_cell.length_b   1.000
_cell.length_c   1.000
_cell.angle_alpha   90.00
_cell.angle_beta   90.00
_cell.angle_gamma   90.00
#
_symmetry.space_group_name_H-M   'P 1'
#
loop_
_entity.id
_entity.type
_entity.pdbx_description
1 polymer ?
#
loop_
_entity_poly.entity_id
_entity_poly.type
_entity_poly.pdbx_seq_one_letter_code
_entity_poly.pdbx_strand_id
1 'polypeptide(L)'
;MTTTALDSDTTARAWIGCLACYNNARLVGEWFDAETADEVTLAAVHGGAAHVRSGCEELWVMDHENIPVSGEMSQHEAAEWGRVLASVPEHERAALHAWVTSGDYVAEGTGDLPSLSDFEERYHSLVASP
;
A
#
# COMPACT_ATOMS: atom_id res chain seq x y z
N MET A 1 -2.45 10.90 22.94
CA MET A 1 -2.49 10.75 22.23
C MET A 1 -2.95 11.10 21.33
N THR A 2 -2.83 11.41 20.85
CA THR A 2 -3.26 11.75 20.13
C THR A 2 -3.85 11.25 19.26
N THR A 3 -4.48 10.88 19.35
CA THR A 3 -5.23 10.26 18.65
C THR A 3 -5.81 10.83 17.57
N THR A 4 -5.88 11.99 17.48
CA THR A 4 -6.37 12.66 16.40
C THR A 4 -5.76 12.27 15.17
N ALA A 5 -4.54 12.04 15.17
CA ALA A 5 -3.84 11.67 14.00
C ALA A 5 -4.37 10.40 13.43
N LEU A 6 -4.86 9.54 14.27
CA LEU A 6 -5.39 8.31 13.77
C LEU A 6 -6.62 8.53 12.96
N ASP A 7 -7.43 9.46 13.36
CA ASP A 7 -8.69 9.67 12.71
C ASP A 7 -8.53 10.18 11.31
N SER A 8 -7.47 10.90 11.06
CA SER A 8 -7.29 11.49 9.75
C SER A 8 -6.13 10.86 8.99
N ASP A 9 -5.60 9.78 9.50
CA ASP A 9 -4.46 9.15 8.87
C ASP A 9 -4.86 8.42 7.61
N THR A 10 -4.43 8.93 6.46
CA THR A 10 -4.69 8.30 5.17
C THR A 10 -3.43 7.68 4.60
N THR A 11 -2.41 7.50 5.41
CA THR A 11 -1.17 6.92 4.96
C THR A 11 -1.39 5.47 4.53
N ALA A 12 -0.94 5.13 3.32
CA ALA A 12 -1.03 3.76 2.84
C ALA A 12 -0.02 2.90 3.58
N ARG A 13 -0.47 1.77 4.10
CA ARG A 13 0.36 0.85 4.88
C ARG A 13 0.22 -0.56 4.39
N ALA A 14 1.29 -1.32 4.54
CA ALA A 14 1.30 -2.72 4.13
C ALA A 14 1.77 -3.59 5.28
N TRP A 15 1.05 -4.68 5.54
CA TRP A 15 1.50 -5.68 6.50
C TRP A 15 2.31 -6.70 5.71
N ILE A 16 3.63 -6.67 5.94
CA ILE A 16 4.56 -7.49 5.18
C ILE A 16 4.97 -8.66 6.04
N GLY A 17 4.74 -9.85 5.56
CA GLY A 17 5.03 -11.06 6.31
C GLY A 17 5.98 -11.98 5.59
N CYS A 18 6.56 -12.90 6.34
CA CYS A 18 7.45 -13.90 5.82
C CYS A 18 6.62 -15.06 5.29
N LEU A 19 6.76 -15.35 4.01
CA LEU A 19 5.97 -16.38 3.38
C LEU A 19 6.30 -17.76 3.91
N ALA A 20 7.58 -18.04 4.13
CA ALA A 20 7.99 -19.33 4.67
C ALA A 20 7.44 -19.57 6.08
N CYS A 21 7.47 -18.53 6.92
CA CYS A 21 6.92 -18.65 8.28
C CYS A 21 5.42 -18.89 8.22
N TYR A 22 4.73 -18.17 7.33
CA TYR A 22 3.29 -18.33 7.16
C TYR A 22 2.96 -19.78 6.76
N ASN A 23 3.74 -20.34 5.85
CA ASN A 23 3.52 -21.72 5.40
C ASN A 23 3.82 -22.73 6.49
N ASN A 24 4.53 -22.33 7.53
CA ASN A 24 4.82 -23.15 8.69
C ASN A 24 3.95 -22.79 9.88
N ALA A 25 2.81 -22.18 9.62
CA ALA A 25 1.82 -21.80 10.61
C ALA A 25 2.33 -20.76 11.61
N ARG A 26 3.26 -19.92 11.19
CA ARG A 26 3.74 -18.81 12.03
C ARG A 26 3.45 -17.51 11.35
N LEU A 27 2.83 -16.62 12.08
CA LEU A 27 2.48 -15.32 11.54
C LEU A 27 3.58 -14.32 11.95
N VAL A 28 4.55 -14.15 11.07
CA VAL A 28 5.67 -13.26 11.31
C VAL A 28 5.61 -12.13 10.31
N GLY A 29 5.42 -10.92 10.78
CA GLY A 29 5.33 -9.75 9.92
C GLY A 29 5.07 -8.50 10.73
N GLU A 30 5.06 -7.36 10.07
CA GLU A 30 4.80 -6.07 10.70
C GLU A 30 4.21 -5.10 9.70
N TRP A 31 3.64 -4.03 10.23
CA TRP A 31 3.11 -2.95 9.40
C TRP A 31 4.23 -1.99 9.01
N PHE A 32 4.26 -1.60 7.76
CA PHE A 32 5.22 -0.64 7.23
C PHE A 32 4.47 0.36 6.35
N ASP A 33 5.07 1.52 6.15
CA ASP A 33 4.52 2.46 5.18
C ASP A 33 4.64 1.83 3.79
N ALA A 34 3.56 1.88 3.02
CA ALA A 34 3.57 1.25 1.70
C ALA A 34 4.60 1.88 0.79
N GLU A 35 4.81 3.17 0.90
CA GLU A 35 5.70 3.93 0.04
C GLU A 35 7.12 3.37 0.00
N THR A 36 7.57 2.75 1.09
CA THR A 36 8.90 2.17 1.17
C THR A 36 8.86 0.66 1.34
N ALA A 37 7.74 0.04 0.98
CA ALA A 37 7.58 -1.40 1.17
C ALA A 37 8.63 -2.22 0.43
N ASP A 38 9.11 -1.73 -0.71
CA ASP A 38 10.11 -2.45 -1.49
C ASP A 38 11.51 -2.43 -0.84
N GLU A 39 11.68 -1.63 0.20
CA GLU A 39 12.96 -1.57 0.92
C GLU A 39 12.96 -2.45 2.18
N VAL A 40 11.83 -3.03 2.51
CA VAL A 40 11.72 -3.85 3.72
C VAL A 40 12.46 -5.16 3.54
N THR A 41 13.25 -5.53 4.53
CA THR A 41 14.09 -6.72 4.47
C THR A 41 13.58 -7.83 5.36
N LEU A 42 14.08 -9.03 5.14
CA LEU A 42 13.73 -10.15 6.01
C LEU A 42 14.08 -9.85 7.46
N ALA A 43 15.21 -9.22 7.70
CA ALA A 43 15.61 -8.88 9.06
C ALA A 43 14.60 -7.95 9.71
N ALA A 44 14.11 -6.95 8.96
CA ALA A 44 13.14 -6.00 9.50
C ALA A 44 11.85 -6.70 9.90
N VAL A 45 11.39 -7.63 9.08
CA VAL A 45 10.15 -8.35 9.33
C VAL A 45 10.26 -9.29 10.52
N HIS A 46 11.45 -9.85 10.75
CA HIS A 46 11.65 -10.81 11.83
C HIS A 46 12.14 -10.17 13.13
N GLY A 47 12.32 -8.85 13.14
CA GLY A 47 12.81 -8.17 14.33
C GLY A 47 14.30 -8.27 14.52
N GLY A 48 15.04 -8.64 13.47
CA GLY A 48 16.49 -8.73 13.49
C GLY A 48 16.98 -9.91 12.68
N ALA A 49 18.19 -9.79 12.15
CA ALA A 49 18.76 -10.84 11.31
C ALA A 49 18.88 -12.18 12.07
N ALA A 50 19.07 -12.13 13.38
CA ALA A 50 19.22 -13.34 14.17
C ALA A 50 17.94 -14.17 14.24
N HIS A 51 16.81 -13.56 13.92
CA HIS A 51 15.52 -14.26 13.98
C HIS A 51 15.07 -14.80 12.61
N VAL A 52 15.83 -14.52 11.56
CA VAL A 52 15.52 -15.03 10.23
C VAL A 52 15.93 -16.51 10.20
N ARG A 53 14.98 -17.35 9.83
CA ARG A 53 15.23 -18.80 9.83
C ARG A 53 15.67 -19.30 8.48
N SER A 54 16.25 -20.50 8.48
CA SER A 54 16.59 -21.15 7.25
C SER A 54 15.31 -21.36 6.43
N GLY A 55 15.36 -21.01 5.17
CA GLY A 55 14.19 -21.09 4.31
C GLY A 55 13.39 -19.82 4.19
N CYS A 56 13.65 -18.84 5.03
CA CYS A 56 12.99 -17.54 4.92
C CYS A 56 13.67 -16.78 3.81
N GLU A 57 12.99 -16.65 2.69
CA GLU A 57 13.54 -15.97 1.51
C GLU A 57 12.60 -14.96 0.88
N GLU A 58 11.31 -15.12 1.08
CA GLU A 58 10.34 -14.27 0.42
C GLU A 58 9.45 -13.53 1.38
N LEU A 59 9.19 -12.29 1.08
CA LEU A 59 8.23 -11.47 1.81
C LEU A 59 7.03 -11.22 0.91
N TRP A 60 5.89 -11.01 1.53
CA TRP A 60 4.65 -10.79 0.79
C TRP A 60 3.75 -9.84 1.59
N VAL A 61 3.02 -9.00 0.87
CA VAL A 61 2.06 -8.10 1.52
C VAL A 61 0.77 -8.88 1.68
N MET A 62 0.47 -9.25 2.90
CA MET A 62 -0.69 -10.09 3.21
C MET A 62 -1.91 -9.28 3.58
N ASP A 63 -1.71 -8.03 3.96
CA ASP A 63 -2.80 -7.12 4.30
C ASP A 63 -2.33 -5.70 4.05
N HIS A 64 -3.26 -4.78 3.90
CA HIS A 64 -2.90 -3.38 3.69
C HIS A 64 -4.02 -2.46 4.14
N GLU A 65 -3.68 -1.20 4.34
CA GLU A 65 -4.62 -0.17 4.74
C GLU A 65 -4.49 1.01 3.79
N ASN A 66 -5.60 1.61 3.46
CA ASN A 66 -5.65 2.82 2.64
C ASN A 66 -5.13 2.65 1.23
N ILE A 67 -5.15 1.43 0.71
CA ILE A 67 -4.85 1.14 -0.69
C ILE A 67 -6.15 0.66 -1.31
N PRO A 68 -6.62 1.30 -2.37
CA PRO A 68 -7.98 1.08 -2.87
C PRO A 68 -8.16 -0.16 -3.76
N VAL A 69 -7.43 -1.20 -3.48
CA VAL A 69 -7.62 -2.49 -4.14
C VAL A 69 -7.65 -3.56 -3.06
N SER A 70 -8.20 -4.70 -3.36
CA SER A 70 -8.28 -5.79 -2.39
C SER A 70 -7.28 -6.87 -2.74
N GLY A 71 -6.97 -7.71 -1.75
CA GLY A 71 -6.13 -8.87 -1.97
C GLY A 71 -4.66 -8.64 -1.65
N GLU A 72 -3.92 -9.71 -1.73
CA GLU A 72 -2.49 -9.70 -1.45
C GLU A 72 -1.73 -9.10 -2.62
N MET A 73 -0.54 -8.63 -2.37
CA MET A 73 0.28 -8.05 -3.42
C MET A 73 1.76 -8.18 -3.08
N SER A 74 2.63 -7.89 -4.05
CA SER A 74 4.06 -7.91 -3.82
C SER A 74 4.49 -6.62 -3.13
N GLN A 75 5.69 -6.64 -2.55
CA GLN A 75 6.26 -5.43 -1.95
C GLN A 75 6.39 -4.31 -2.99
N HIS A 76 6.76 -4.68 -4.20
CA HIS A 76 6.93 -3.72 -5.28
C HIS A 76 5.60 -3.04 -5.62
N GLU A 77 4.54 -3.80 -5.71
CA GLU A 77 3.22 -3.24 -5.99
C GLU A 77 2.76 -2.32 -4.87
N ALA A 78 3.00 -2.73 -3.62
CA ALA A 78 2.62 -1.89 -2.49
C ALA A 78 3.39 -0.57 -2.51
N ALA A 79 4.68 -0.63 -2.85
CA ALA A 79 5.50 0.58 -2.92
C ALA A 79 5.01 1.51 -4.02
N GLU A 80 4.63 0.97 -5.17
CA GLU A 80 4.10 1.78 -6.24
C GLU A 80 2.80 2.46 -5.83
N TRP A 81 1.89 1.72 -5.21
CA TRP A 81 0.66 2.30 -4.70
C TRP A 81 0.96 3.39 -3.66
N GLY A 82 1.90 3.12 -2.77
CA GLY A 82 2.27 4.10 -1.74
C GLY A 82 2.78 5.39 -2.35
N ARG A 83 3.60 5.29 -3.38
CA ARG A 83 4.14 6.48 -4.04
C ARG A 83 3.06 7.26 -4.78
N VAL A 84 2.17 6.55 -5.45
CA VAL A 84 1.05 7.19 -6.15
C VAL A 84 0.17 7.93 -5.14
N LEU A 85 -0.18 7.27 -4.06
CA LEU A 85 -1.07 7.88 -3.07
C LEU A 85 -0.39 9.03 -2.33
N ALA A 86 0.91 8.91 -2.06
CA ALA A 86 1.65 9.97 -1.40
C ALA A 86 1.77 11.21 -2.26
N SER A 87 1.73 11.06 -3.57
CA SER A 87 1.84 12.21 -4.48
C SER A 87 0.52 12.95 -4.66
N VAL A 88 -0.56 12.42 -4.12
CA VAL A 88 -1.87 13.05 -4.21
C VAL A 88 -2.15 13.78 -2.90
N PRO A 89 -2.58 15.04 -2.95
CA PRO A 89 -2.89 15.77 -1.72
C PRO A 89 -3.91 15.01 -0.87
N GLU A 90 -3.75 15.09 0.43
CA GLU A 90 -4.57 14.34 1.35
C GLU A 90 -6.06 14.54 1.12
N HIS A 91 -6.47 15.76 0.85
CA HIS A 91 -7.89 16.06 0.66
C HIS A 91 -8.45 15.48 -0.64
N GLU A 92 -7.58 15.01 -1.55
CA GLU A 92 -8.02 14.40 -2.79
C GLU A 92 -7.97 12.87 -2.74
N ARG A 93 -7.40 12.31 -1.69
CA ARG A 93 -7.22 10.85 -1.64
C ARG A 93 -8.52 10.09 -1.58
N ALA A 94 -9.52 10.64 -0.91
CA ALA A 94 -10.82 9.98 -0.85
C ALA A 94 -11.43 9.90 -2.25
N ALA A 95 -11.26 10.95 -3.06
CA ALA A 95 -11.78 10.96 -4.42
C ALA A 95 -11.01 9.96 -5.29
N LEU A 96 -9.70 9.86 -5.08
CA LEU A 96 -8.90 8.89 -5.81
C LEU A 96 -9.35 7.47 -5.47
N HIS A 97 -9.57 7.18 -4.20
CA HIS A 97 -10.05 5.87 -3.77
C HIS A 97 -11.39 5.54 -4.41
N ALA A 98 -12.30 6.49 -4.44
CA ALA A 98 -13.62 6.28 -5.04
C ALA A 98 -13.51 6.02 -6.54
N TRP A 99 -12.61 6.74 -7.21
CA TRP A 99 -12.41 6.59 -8.64
C TRP A 99 -11.83 5.21 -8.97
N VAL A 100 -10.82 4.78 -8.21
CA VAL A 100 -10.21 3.47 -8.43
C VAL A 100 -11.21 2.36 -8.14
N THR A 101 -11.96 2.52 -7.05
CA THR A 101 -12.93 1.51 -6.66
C THR A 101 -14.06 1.38 -7.69
N SER A 102 -14.38 2.48 -8.37
CA SER A 102 -15.45 2.45 -9.38
C SER A 102 -15.04 1.74 -10.66
N GLY A 103 -13.73 1.57 -10.87
CA GLY A 103 -13.24 0.93 -12.07
C GLY A 103 -13.23 1.83 -13.31
N ASP A 104 -13.44 3.12 -13.12
CA ASP A 104 -13.52 4.08 -14.22
C ASP A 104 -12.16 4.59 -14.68
N TYR A 105 -11.11 3.91 -14.36
CA TYR A 105 -9.76 4.35 -14.73
C TYR A 105 -9.08 3.29 -15.59
N VAL A 106 -8.02 3.73 -16.28
CA VAL A 106 -7.20 2.82 -17.05
C VAL A 106 -5.94 2.57 -16.25
N ALA A 107 -5.68 1.31 -15.96
CA ALA A 107 -4.50 0.96 -15.16
C ALA A 107 -3.22 1.17 -15.96
N GLU A 108 -2.18 1.63 -15.28
CA GLU A 108 -0.86 1.80 -15.87
C GLU A 108 0.13 1.03 -15.04
N GLY A 109 1.02 0.30 -15.67
CA GLY A 109 2.04 -0.45 -14.98
C GLY A 109 1.47 -1.67 -14.29
N THR A 110 2.10 -2.09 -13.20
CA THR A 110 1.66 -3.27 -12.48
C THR A 110 0.70 -2.88 -11.37
N GLY A 111 -0.03 -3.86 -10.84
CA GLY A 111 -0.83 -3.65 -9.64
C GLY A 111 -2.03 -2.75 -9.83
N ASP A 112 -2.56 -2.66 -11.03
CA ASP A 112 -3.77 -1.88 -11.31
C ASP A 112 -3.63 -0.40 -10.94
N LEU A 113 -2.43 0.13 -11.07
CA LEU A 113 -2.18 1.54 -10.73
C LEU A 113 -2.87 2.49 -11.70
N PRO A 114 -3.50 3.53 -11.21
CA PRO A 114 -4.17 4.50 -12.07
C PRO A 114 -3.18 5.53 -12.62
N SER A 115 -3.57 6.16 -13.70
CA SER A 115 -2.83 7.29 -14.22
C SER A 115 -3.18 8.53 -13.39
N LEU A 116 -2.19 9.16 -12.79
CA LEU A 116 -2.42 10.37 -12.00
C LEU A 116 -2.86 11.54 -12.86
N SER A 117 -2.38 11.60 -14.12
CA SER A 117 -2.85 12.64 -15.04
C SER A 117 -4.33 12.52 -15.28
N ASP A 118 -4.82 11.30 -15.53
CA ASP A 118 -6.23 11.06 -15.75
C ASP A 118 -7.04 11.38 -14.52
N PHE A 119 -6.51 11.03 -13.35
CA PHE A 119 -7.20 11.33 -12.10
C PHE A 119 -7.33 12.83 -11.88
N GLU A 120 -6.25 13.56 -12.08
CA GLU A 120 -6.27 15.00 -11.87
C GLU A 120 -7.24 15.68 -12.81
N GLU A 121 -7.23 15.25 -14.07
CA GLU A 121 -8.12 15.81 -15.04
C GLU A 121 -9.57 15.57 -14.65
N ARG A 122 -9.89 14.36 -14.23
CA ARG A 122 -11.23 14.03 -13.83
C ARG A 122 -11.64 14.74 -12.55
N TYR A 123 -10.74 14.82 -11.59
CA TYR A 123 -11.01 15.47 -10.32
C TYR A 123 -11.33 16.96 -10.55
N HIS A 124 -10.49 17.64 -11.35
CA HIS A 124 -10.68 19.05 -11.61
C HIS A 124 -11.94 19.29 -12.45
N SER A 125 -12.26 18.38 -13.32
CA SER A 125 -13.48 18.47 -14.11
C SER A 125 -14.71 18.42 -13.23
N LEU A 126 -14.67 17.59 -12.18
CA LEU A 126 -15.80 17.44 -11.28
C LEU A 126 -15.95 18.60 -10.29
N VAL A 127 -14.84 19.09 -9.76
CA VAL A 127 -14.91 20.12 -8.72
C VAL A 127 -14.86 21.54 -9.27
N ALA A 128 -14.39 21.71 -10.49
CA ALA A 128 -14.31 23.02 -11.09
C ALA A 128 -15.62 23.43 -11.75
N SER A 129 -16.52 22.52 -11.90
CA SER A 129 -17.78 22.83 -12.51
C SER A 129 -18.60 23.72 -11.64
N PRO A 130 -19.10 24.78 -12.15
CA PRO A 130 -19.93 25.66 -11.33
C PRO A 130 -21.26 25.04 -11.03
#